data_0191ea2a7f3ce194d1624a72cc9431cf
#
_entry.id   0191ea2a7f3ce194d1624a72cc9431cf
#
_cell.length_a   1.000
_cell.length_b   1.000
_cell.length_c   1.000
_cell.angle_alpha   90.00
_cell.angle_beta   90.00
_cell.angle_gamma   90.00
#
_symmetry.space_group_name_H-M   'P 1'
#
loop_
_entity.id
_entity.type
_entity.pdbx_description
1 polymer ?
#
loop_
_entity_poly.entity_id
_entity_poly.type
_entity_poly.pdbx_seq_one_letter_code
_entity_poly.pdbx_strand_id
1 'polypeptide(L)'
;MLFYNNRMNSTTGIPDTSLVLVSVMNSPRDLEIARMLGWYRIPLRRAPKVVDVDYLAFYQTSGFTEGDRGKIQYIAKVRGHELTTRGELLKDEKDHPRVHEEYYKIQIGPLIRLAKPIKATNWKRITFLYTTGKSLMEANQVNDLVIRSEERSLLWRSIRERIGTDNSSVTNPVENFDIPDGQLLEILGYLGFNEINKSK
;
A
#
# COMPACT_ATOMS: atom_id res chain seq x y z
N MET A 1 -17.85 27.31 -6.46
CA MET A 1 -17.55 26.27 -7.48
C MET A 1 -16.03 26.23 -7.65
N LEU A 2 -15.34 25.40 -6.84
CA LEU A 2 -13.88 25.31 -6.82
C LEU A 2 -13.48 24.21 -7.80
N PHE A 3 -12.92 24.62 -8.93
CA PHE A 3 -12.30 23.69 -9.89
C PHE A 3 -11.00 23.16 -9.26
N TYR A 4 -11.03 21.90 -8.82
CA TYR A 4 -9.82 21.15 -8.47
C TYR A 4 -9.03 20.92 -9.77
N ASN A 5 -7.95 21.68 -9.95
CA ASN A 5 -6.98 21.42 -11.00
C ASN A 5 -6.26 20.09 -10.71
N ASN A 6 -6.71 19.05 -11.36
CA ASN A 6 -6.06 17.73 -11.36
C ASN A 6 -4.75 17.84 -12.19
N ARG A 7 -3.67 18.33 -11.58
CA ARG A 7 -2.35 18.35 -12.24
C ARG A 7 -1.86 16.93 -12.41
N MET A 8 -1.84 16.46 -13.64
CA MET A 8 -1.11 15.26 -14.00
C MET A 8 0.38 15.56 -14.02
N ASN A 9 1.17 14.87 -13.21
CA ASN A 9 2.61 14.87 -13.35
C ASN A 9 2.99 14.17 -14.67
N SER A 10 3.57 14.90 -15.58
CA SER A 10 3.65 14.61 -17.02
C SER A 10 4.52 13.42 -17.43
N THR A 11 5.06 12.62 -16.48
CA THR A 11 5.96 11.50 -16.82
C THR A 11 5.36 10.12 -16.51
N THR A 12 4.44 9.99 -15.56
CA THR A 12 3.83 8.70 -15.17
C THR A 12 2.31 8.69 -15.26
N GLY A 13 1.67 9.86 -15.45
CA GLY A 13 0.21 9.97 -15.55
C GLY A 13 -0.57 9.64 -14.27
N ILE A 14 0.08 9.70 -13.09
CA ILE A 14 -0.57 9.45 -11.80
C ILE A 14 -1.14 10.77 -11.30
N PRO A 15 -2.46 10.86 -11.02
CA PRO A 15 -3.05 12.04 -10.42
C PRO A 15 -2.51 12.29 -9.01
N ASP A 16 -2.26 13.56 -8.66
CA ASP A 16 -1.71 13.97 -7.36
C ASP A 16 -2.56 13.49 -6.17
N THR A 17 -3.88 13.44 -6.35
CA THR A 17 -4.86 13.04 -5.33
C THR A 17 -5.09 11.54 -5.24
N SER A 18 -4.44 10.72 -6.08
CA SER A 18 -4.62 9.27 -6.05
C SER A 18 -4.25 8.69 -4.69
N LEU A 19 -5.08 7.79 -4.18
CA LEU A 19 -4.75 6.99 -3.00
C LEU A 19 -3.80 5.86 -3.40
N VAL A 20 -2.64 5.84 -2.79
CA VAL A 20 -1.59 4.84 -3.06
C VAL A 20 -1.34 4.00 -1.82
N LEU A 21 -1.36 2.68 -1.98
CA LEU A 21 -0.95 1.73 -0.94
C LEU A 21 0.45 1.20 -1.26
N VAL A 22 1.41 1.51 -0.41
CA VAL A 22 2.72 0.85 -0.44
C VAL A 22 2.58 -0.54 0.14
N SER A 23 2.90 -1.55 -0.64
CA SER A 23 2.78 -2.97 -0.30
C SER A 23 4.13 -3.68 -0.42
N VAL A 24 4.30 -4.73 0.37
CA VAL A 24 5.57 -5.45 0.48
C VAL A 24 5.71 -6.51 -0.62
N MET A 25 6.68 -6.37 -1.50
CA MET A 25 7.04 -7.36 -2.51
C MET A 25 8.15 -8.26 -1.98
N ASN A 26 7.81 -9.49 -1.61
CA ASN A 26 8.73 -10.36 -0.87
C ASN A 26 9.72 -11.14 -1.75
N SER A 27 9.39 -11.39 -3.00
CA SER A 27 10.22 -12.21 -3.87
C SER A 27 10.16 -11.77 -5.33
N PRO A 28 11.21 -12.08 -6.12
CA PRO A 28 11.20 -11.89 -7.57
C PRO A 28 10.03 -12.63 -8.24
N ARG A 29 9.64 -13.83 -7.73
CA ARG A 29 8.49 -14.60 -8.23
C ARG A 29 7.19 -13.78 -8.12
N ASP A 30 6.94 -13.12 -6.99
CA ASP A 30 5.74 -12.29 -6.82
C ASP A 30 5.75 -11.09 -7.77
N LEU A 31 6.94 -10.54 -8.06
CA LEU A 31 7.08 -9.46 -9.05
C LEU A 31 6.80 -9.96 -10.48
N GLU A 32 7.23 -11.18 -10.83
CA GLU A 32 6.92 -11.77 -12.14
C GLU A 32 5.43 -12.09 -12.26
N ILE A 33 4.79 -12.59 -11.20
CA ILE A 33 3.33 -12.78 -11.16
C ILE A 33 2.62 -11.45 -11.43
N ALA A 34 3.02 -10.39 -10.73
CA ALA A 34 2.45 -9.05 -10.93
C ALA A 34 2.66 -8.55 -12.37
N ARG A 35 3.84 -8.79 -12.95
CA ARG A 35 4.19 -8.37 -14.30
C ARG A 35 3.45 -9.15 -15.38
N MET A 36 3.44 -10.48 -15.28
CA MET A 36 2.96 -11.37 -16.34
C MET A 36 1.48 -11.67 -16.23
N LEU A 37 0.98 -11.80 -14.99
CA LEU A 37 -0.40 -12.22 -14.76
C LEU A 37 -1.31 -11.06 -14.31
N GLY A 38 -0.75 -9.89 -14.03
CA GLY A 38 -1.51 -8.68 -13.72
C GLY A 38 -2.25 -8.73 -12.38
N TRP A 39 -1.72 -9.44 -11.37
CA TRP A 39 -2.28 -9.44 -10.03
C TRP A 39 -1.23 -9.50 -8.93
N TYR A 40 -1.62 -9.02 -7.75
CA TYR A 40 -0.85 -9.07 -6.51
C TYR A 40 -1.71 -9.61 -5.38
N ARG A 41 -1.10 -10.23 -4.37
CA ARG A 41 -1.82 -10.84 -3.24
C ARG A 41 -1.43 -10.26 -1.90
N ILE A 42 -2.43 -10.07 -1.04
CA ILE A 42 -2.24 -9.66 0.35
C ILE A 42 -2.94 -10.69 1.23
N PRO A 43 -2.24 -11.36 2.18
CA PRO A 43 -2.91 -12.26 3.14
C PRO A 43 -3.99 -11.52 3.93
N LEU A 44 -5.22 -12.04 3.97
CA LEU A 44 -6.35 -11.39 4.63
C LEU A 44 -6.05 -11.00 6.07
N ARG A 45 -5.43 -11.90 6.83
CA ARG A 45 -5.05 -11.67 8.24
C ARG A 45 -4.05 -10.53 8.48
N ARG A 46 -3.39 -10.04 7.44
CA ARG A 46 -2.40 -8.96 7.49
C ARG A 46 -2.80 -7.78 6.62
N ALA A 47 -3.95 -7.88 5.98
CA ALA A 47 -4.41 -6.84 5.07
C ALA A 47 -4.67 -5.54 5.81
N PRO A 48 -4.37 -4.40 5.21
CA PRO A 48 -4.81 -3.12 5.72
C PRO A 48 -6.32 -3.00 5.60
N LYS A 49 -6.94 -2.09 6.36
CA LYS A 49 -8.41 -1.92 6.40
C LYS A 49 -9.01 -1.59 5.03
N VAL A 50 -8.27 -0.95 4.15
CA VAL A 50 -8.70 -0.59 2.80
C VAL A 50 -7.70 -1.13 1.78
N VAL A 51 -8.16 -2.01 0.92
CA VAL A 51 -7.41 -2.52 -0.24
C VAL A 51 -7.88 -1.89 -1.55
N ASP A 52 -9.07 -1.27 -1.53
CA ASP A 52 -9.60 -0.49 -2.64
C ASP A 52 -8.89 0.87 -2.73
N VAL A 53 -7.77 0.87 -3.44
CA VAL A 53 -6.91 2.03 -3.67
C VAL A 53 -6.71 2.25 -5.16
N ASP A 54 -6.22 3.44 -5.55
CA ASP A 54 -6.02 3.73 -6.98
C ASP A 54 -4.75 3.07 -7.53
N TYR A 55 -3.70 2.99 -6.69
CA TYR A 55 -2.41 2.41 -7.07
C TYR A 55 -1.80 1.60 -5.95
N LEU A 56 -1.05 0.55 -6.33
CA LEU A 56 -0.08 -0.12 -5.47
C LEU A 56 1.33 0.35 -5.81
N ALA A 57 2.14 0.57 -4.77
CA ALA A 57 3.58 0.80 -4.89
C ALA A 57 4.32 -0.35 -4.20
N PHE A 58 5.28 -0.98 -4.88
CA PHE A 58 5.87 -2.24 -4.43
C PHE A 58 7.23 -2.02 -3.78
N TYR A 59 7.26 -2.19 -2.45
CA TYR A 59 8.51 -2.19 -1.69
C TYR A 59 9.18 -3.56 -1.77
N GLN A 60 10.34 -3.61 -2.41
CA GLN A 60 11.12 -4.83 -2.60
C GLN A 60 11.97 -5.14 -1.36
N THR A 61 11.71 -6.27 -0.72
CA THR A 61 12.37 -6.68 0.53
C THR A 61 13.73 -7.34 0.31
N SER A 62 14.30 -7.88 1.40
CA SER A 62 15.55 -8.66 1.39
C SER A 62 15.53 -9.92 0.52
N GLY A 63 14.34 -10.36 0.05
CA GLY A 63 14.23 -11.47 -0.91
C GLY A 63 14.74 -11.12 -2.31
N PHE A 64 15.02 -9.84 -2.58
CA PHE A 64 15.61 -9.39 -3.84
C PHE A 64 17.13 -9.27 -3.74
N THR A 65 17.79 -9.20 -4.91
CA THR A 65 19.23 -8.97 -4.99
C THR A 65 19.61 -7.62 -4.37
N GLU A 66 20.88 -7.45 -4.01
CA GLU A 66 21.38 -6.23 -3.38
C GLU A 66 21.07 -4.96 -4.19
N GLY A 67 21.13 -5.08 -5.51
CA GLY A 67 20.81 -3.98 -6.43
C GLY A 67 19.33 -3.57 -6.40
N ASP A 68 18.41 -4.44 -5.97
CA ASP A 68 16.96 -4.23 -6.06
C ASP A 68 16.23 -4.18 -4.72
N ARG A 69 16.84 -4.68 -3.65
CA ARG A 69 16.25 -4.67 -2.31
C ARG A 69 16.19 -3.27 -1.69
N GLY A 70 15.27 -3.09 -0.74
CA GLY A 70 15.20 -1.89 0.09
C GLY A 70 14.70 -0.65 -0.65
N LYS A 71 13.90 -0.82 -1.70
CA LYS A 71 13.38 0.31 -2.49
C LYS A 71 12.03 0.01 -3.12
N ILE A 72 11.36 1.08 -3.53
CA ILE A 72 10.18 1.03 -4.38
C ILE A 72 10.62 1.44 -5.78
N GLN A 73 10.47 0.53 -6.75
CA GLN A 73 10.83 0.78 -8.15
C GLN A 73 9.62 0.69 -9.09
N TYR A 74 8.59 -0.03 -8.67
CA TYR A 74 7.43 -0.33 -9.49
C TYR A 74 6.15 0.07 -8.79
N ILE A 75 5.22 0.57 -9.58
CA ILE A 75 3.86 0.88 -9.20
C ILE A 75 2.91 0.26 -10.22
N ALA A 76 1.65 0.08 -9.83
CA ALA A 76 0.60 -0.36 -10.76
C ALA A 76 -0.74 0.25 -10.39
N LYS A 77 -1.55 0.58 -11.40
CA LYS A 77 -2.93 0.99 -11.19
C LYS A 77 -3.76 -0.22 -10.73
N VAL A 78 -4.55 -0.06 -9.68
CA VAL A 78 -5.51 -1.07 -9.24
C VAL A 78 -6.71 -1.07 -10.18
N ARG A 79 -7.21 -2.25 -10.51
CA ARG A 79 -8.38 -2.47 -11.39
C ARG A 79 -9.54 -3.09 -10.65
N GLY A 80 -9.29 -3.70 -9.50
CA GLY A 80 -10.26 -4.34 -8.64
C GLY A 80 -9.58 -5.33 -7.70
N HIS A 81 -10.37 -5.93 -6.81
CA HIS A 81 -9.88 -6.96 -5.90
C HIS A 81 -10.97 -7.99 -5.64
N GLU A 82 -10.56 -9.18 -5.26
CA GLU A 82 -11.44 -10.28 -4.88
C GLU A 82 -10.83 -11.08 -3.73
N LEU A 83 -11.67 -11.71 -2.93
CA LEU A 83 -11.24 -12.63 -1.88
C LEU A 83 -11.12 -14.03 -2.47
N THR A 84 -10.01 -14.72 -2.19
CA THR A 84 -9.73 -16.05 -2.70
C THR A 84 -8.78 -16.80 -1.77
N THR A 85 -8.58 -18.10 -1.99
CA THR A 85 -7.65 -18.90 -1.20
C THR A 85 -6.27 -18.99 -1.86
N ARG A 86 -5.25 -19.35 -1.06
CA ARG A 86 -3.91 -19.61 -1.59
C ARG A 86 -3.91 -20.69 -2.69
N GLY A 87 -4.66 -21.77 -2.47
CA GLY A 87 -4.74 -22.89 -3.41
C GLY A 87 -5.33 -22.51 -4.77
N GLU A 88 -6.28 -21.57 -4.77
CA GLU A 88 -6.86 -21.03 -6.01
C GLU A 88 -5.88 -20.11 -6.74
N LEU A 89 -5.08 -19.33 -6.00
CA LEU A 89 -4.08 -18.43 -6.56
C LEU A 89 -2.85 -19.16 -7.11
N LEU A 90 -2.37 -20.19 -6.38
CA LEU A 90 -1.12 -20.89 -6.66
C LEU A 90 -1.41 -22.38 -6.85
N LYS A 91 -1.91 -22.74 -8.02
CA LYS A 91 -2.33 -24.13 -8.36
C LYS A 91 -1.20 -25.15 -8.30
N ASP A 92 0.05 -24.70 -8.36
CA ASP A 92 1.26 -25.50 -8.22
C ASP A 92 1.65 -25.79 -6.75
N GLU A 93 0.97 -25.16 -5.78
CA GLU A 93 1.24 -25.30 -4.34
C GLU A 93 0.10 -26.02 -3.60
N LYS A 94 -0.48 -27.09 -4.16
CA LYS A 94 -1.67 -27.77 -3.60
C LYS A 94 -1.45 -28.37 -2.22
N ASP A 95 -0.24 -28.84 -1.94
CA ASP A 95 0.13 -29.47 -0.67
C ASP A 95 0.73 -28.47 0.34
N HIS A 96 0.63 -27.16 0.07
CA HIS A 96 1.18 -26.17 0.97
C HIS A 96 0.36 -26.09 2.27
N PRO A 97 1.00 -26.04 3.48
CA PRO A 97 0.29 -26.02 4.77
C PRO A 97 -0.74 -24.88 4.92
N ARG A 98 -0.60 -23.82 4.12
CA ARG A 98 -1.50 -22.66 4.10
C ARG A 98 -2.38 -22.60 2.85
N VAL A 99 -2.71 -23.74 2.25
CA VAL A 99 -3.51 -23.82 1.01
C VAL A 99 -4.90 -23.14 1.17
N HIS A 100 -5.49 -23.23 2.36
CA HIS A 100 -6.79 -22.64 2.69
C HIS A 100 -6.71 -21.21 3.25
N GLU A 101 -5.49 -20.64 3.39
CA GLU A 101 -5.35 -19.26 3.85
C GLU A 101 -5.95 -18.29 2.83
N GLU A 102 -6.79 -17.35 3.30
CA GLU A 102 -7.46 -16.36 2.47
C GLU A 102 -6.55 -15.18 2.14
N TYR A 103 -6.73 -14.68 0.94
CA TYR A 103 -5.98 -13.56 0.36
C TYR A 103 -6.91 -12.61 -0.39
N TYR A 104 -6.63 -11.33 -0.31
CA TYR A 104 -7.05 -10.42 -1.36
C TYR A 104 -6.18 -10.64 -2.59
N LYS A 105 -6.78 -11.01 -3.70
CA LYS A 105 -6.17 -10.95 -5.02
C LYS A 105 -6.52 -9.60 -5.63
N ILE A 106 -5.53 -8.75 -5.77
CA ILE A 106 -5.68 -7.40 -6.31
C ILE A 106 -5.29 -7.45 -7.78
N GLN A 107 -6.24 -7.18 -8.65
CA GLN A 107 -6.01 -7.06 -10.08
C GLN A 107 -5.35 -5.72 -10.38
N ILE A 108 -4.27 -5.73 -11.13
CA ILE A 108 -3.47 -4.55 -11.44
C ILE A 108 -3.25 -4.38 -12.94
N GLY A 109 -3.01 -3.15 -13.32
CA GLY A 109 -2.52 -2.82 -14.66
C GLY A 109 -1.04 -3.18 -14.84
N PRO A 110 -0.49 -2.86 -16.02
CA PRO A 110 0.94 -3.03 -16.27
C PRO A 110 1.79 -2.33 -15.22
N LEU A 111 2.93 -2.95 -14.86
CA LEU A 111 3.88 -2.33 -13.95
C LEU A 111 4.51 -1.11 -14.60
N ILE A 112 4.45 0.02 -13.91
CA ILE A 112 5.10 1.26 -14.30
C ILE A 112 6.36 1.39 -13.46
N ARG A 113 7.51 1.54 -14.11
CA ARG A 113 8.78 1.78 -13.41
C ARG A 113 8.90 3.26 -13.07
N LEU A 114 9.20 3.57 -11.81
CA LEU A 114 9.51 4.92 -11.38
C LEU A 114 10.80 5.42 -12.02
N ALA A 115 10.82 6.70 -12.42
CA ALA A 115 12.02 7.34 -12.97
C ALA A 115 13.19 7.32 -11.98
N LYS A 116 12.86 7.49 -10.69
CA LYS A 116 13.81 7.36 -9.57
C LYS A 116 13.27 6.37 -8.55
N PRO A 117 14.05 5.34 -8.15
CA PRO A 117 13.66 4.46 -7.08
C PRO A 117 13.59 5.20 -5.73
N ILE A 118 12.53 4.95 -4.95
CA ILE A 118 12.38 5.49 -3.60
C ILE A 118 13.08 4.54 -2.65
N LYS A 119 14.12 5.01 -1.94
CA LYS A 119 14.98 4.18 -1.10
C LYS A 119 14.50 4.15 0.35
N ALA A 120 14.63 2.99 1.00
CA ALA A 120 14.42 2.83 2.43
C ALA A 120 15.75 2.90 3.18
N THR A 121 16.22 4.09 3.52
CA THR A 121 17.55 4.26 4.11
C THR A 121 17.56 3.87 5.60
N ASN A 122 16.50 4.20 6.35
CA ASN A 122 16.44 4.00 7.81
C ASN A 122 15.24 3.14 8.27
N TRP A 123 14.59 2.43 7.36
CA TRP A 123 13.43 1.61 7.66
C TRP A 123 13.85 0.17 7.93
N LYS A 124 13.60 -0.28 9.15
CA LYS A 124 13.86 -1.68 9.53
C LYS A 124 12.78 -2.63 8.99
N ARG A 125 11.52 -2.16 8.88
CA ARG A 125 10.39 -2.98 8.43
C ARG A 125 9.26 -2.10 7.90
N ILE A 126 8.77 -2.41 6.71
CA ILE A 126 7.54 -1.84 6.13
C ILE A 126 6.53 -2.97 6.04
N THR A 127 5.28 -2.73 6.43
CA THR A 127 4.18 -3.65 6.16
C THR A 127 3.26 -3.05 5.11
N PHE A 128 2.57 -1.96 5.46
CA PHE A 128 1.73 -1.18 4.57
C PHE A 128 1.84 0.31 4.94
N LEU A 129 1.74 1.17 3.94
CA LEU A 129 1.73 2.62 4.12
C LEU A 129 0.81 3.24 3.08
N TYR A 130 -0.15 4.07 3.52
CA TYR A 130 -0.94 4.89 2.61
C TYR A 130 -0.24 6.21 2.32
N THR A 131 -0.27 6.61 1.06
CA THR A 131 0.26 7.90 0.60
C THR A 131 -0.56 8.43 -0.56
N THR A 132 -0.23 9.61 -1.05
CA THR A 132 -0.86 10.21 -2.23
C THR A 132 0.00 10.05 -3.48
N GLY A 133 -0.61 10.21 -4.65
CA GLY A 133 0.12 10.24 -5.92
C GLY A 133 1.19 11.32 -5.93
N LYS A 134 0.88 12.52 -5.41
CA LYS A 134 1.83 13.63 -5.29
C LYS A 134 3.04 13.24 -4.44
N SER A 135 2.81 12.80 -3.20
CA SER A 135 3.89 12.41 -2.29
C SER A 135 4.75 11.28 -2.87
N LEU A 136 4.11 10.31 -3.56
CA LEU A 136 4.84 9.22 -4.22
C LEU A 136 5.80 9.75 -5.31
N MET A 137 5.35 10.71 -6.11
CA MET A 137 6.13 11.23 -7.23
C MET A 137 7.26 12.18 -6.80
N GLU A 138 7.10 12.85 -5.67
CA GLU A 138 8.10 13.76 -5.10
C GLU A 138 9.11 13.05 -4.19
N ALA A 139 8.79 11.84 -3.69
CA ALA A 139 9.62 11.11 -2.74
C ALA A 139 10.96 10.65 -3.31
N ASN A 140 12.00 10.79 -2.51
CA ASN A 140 13.32 10.18 -2.74
C ASN A 140 13.59 9.04 -1.75
N GLN A 141 12.98 9.13 -0.55
CA GLN A 141 13.09 8.13 0.51
C GLN A 141 11.69 7.73 0.99
N VAL A 142 11.59 6.53 1.58
CA VAL A 142 10.31 6.04 2.13
C VAL A 142 9.75 6.97 3.21
N ASN A 143 10.59 7.68 3.94
CA ASN A 143 10.17 8.67 4.94
C ASN A 143 9.36 9.82 4.31
N ASP A 144 9.61 10.16 3.05
CA ASP A 144 8.92 11.23 2.33
C ASP A 144 7.47 10.84 1.97
N LEU A 145 7.17 9.54 2.00
CA LEU A 145 5.82 9.00 1.74
C LEU A 145 4.87 9.17 2.94
N VAL A 146 5.42 9.44 4.13
CA VAL A 146 4.63 9.65 5.34
C VAL A 146 3.98 11.01 5.28
N ILE A 147 2.67 11.03 5.09
CA ILE A 147 1.91 12.29 5.02
C ILE A 147 1.79 12.89 6.40
N ARG A 148 2.31 14.13 6.52
CA ARG A 148 2.26 14.94 7.74
C ARG A 148 1.39 16.16 7.46
N SER A 149 0.76 16.73 8.51
CA SER A 149 -0.03 17.96 8.44
C SER A 149 -1.42 17.86 7.77
N GLU A 150 -1.89 18.94 7.16
CA GLU A 150 -3.27 19.10 6.63
C GLU A 150 -3.63 18.07 5.54
N GLU A 151 -2.68 17.66 4.72
CA GLU A 151 -2.89 16.61 3.70
C GLU A 151 -3.31 15.28 4.32
N ARG A 152 -2.98 15.06 5.60
CA ARG A 152 -3.39 13.86 6.35
C ARG A 152 -4.90 13.78 6.50
N SER A 153 -5.59 14.89 6.70
CA SER A 153 -7.06 14.90 6.81
C SER A 153 -7.74 14.51 5.50
N LEU A 154 -7.18 14.92 4.37
CA LEU A 154 -7.67 14.57 3.04
C LEU A 154 -7.46 13.08 2.74
N LEU A 155 -6.27 12.55 3.07
CA LEU A 155 -5.96 11.14 2.93
C LEU A 155 -6.92 10.27 3.76
N TRP A 156 -7.15 10.63 5.03
CA TRP A 156 -8.06 9.91 5.92
C TRP A 156 -9.51 10.00 5.48
N ARG A 157 -9.94 11.13 4.92
CA ARG A 157 -11.26 11.26 4.31
C ARG A 157 -11.43 10.28 3.17
N SER A 158 -10.48 10.25 2.23
CA SER A 158 -10.50 9.32 1.09
C SER A 158 -10.54 7.85 1.53
N ILE A 159 -9.80 7.48 2.57
CA ILE A 159 -9.82 6.13 3.15
C ILE A 159 -11.18 5.82 3.77
N ARG A 160 -11.77 6.74 4.55
CA ARG A 160 -13.08 6.55 5.19
C ARG A 160 -14.22 6.43 4.18
N GLU A 161 -14.20 7.24 3.12
CA GLU A 161 -15.20 7.17 2.06
C GLU A 161 -15.22 5.79 1.41
N ARG A 162 -14.06 5.16 1.23
CA ARG A 162 -13.95 3.82 0.66
C ARG A 162 -14.38 2.71 1.62
N ILE A 163 -14.15 2.86 2.93
CA ILE A 163 -14.70 1.94 3.94
C ILE A 163 -16.22 1.95 3.91
N GLY A 164 -16.84 3.14 3.74
CA GLY A 164 -18.30 3.30 3.69
C GLY A 164 -18.96 2.67 2.47
N THR A 165 -18.25 2.58 1.35
CA THR A 165 -18.77 1.95 0.12
C THR A 165 -18.76 0.43 0.16
N ASP A 166 -17.79 -0.19 0.85
CA ASP A 166 -17.74 -1.65 1.04
C ASP A 166 -18.86 -2.16 1.97
N ASN A 167 -19.40 -1.30 2.85
CA ASN A 167 -20.44 -1.67 3.85
C ASN A 167 -21.89 -1.42 3.37
N SER A 168 -22.13 -1.15 2.10
CA SER A 168 -23.51 -0.87 1.59
C SER A 168 -24.46 -2.06 1.61
N SER A 169 -24.10 -3.18 2.24
CA SER A 169 -24.99 -4.32 2.50
C SER A 169 -25.36 -4.53 3.97
N VAL A 170 -24.91 -3.68 4.91
CA VAL A 170 -25.31 -3.76 6.33
C VAL A 170 -25.65 -2.38 6.85
N THR A 171 -26.94 -2.13 7.00
CA THR A 171 -27.49 -0.96 7.70
C THR A 171 -27.10 -0.98 9.17
N ASN A 172 -26.12 -0.15 9.55
CA ASN A 172 -25.96 0.31 10.93
C ASN A 172 -25.44 1.76 10.94
N PRO A 173 -25.94 2.60 11.87
CA PRO A 173 -25.64 4.03 11.87
C PRO A 173 -24.19 4.29 12.20
N VAL A 174 -23.68 5.36 11.58
CA VAL A 174 -22.32 5.87 11.72
C VAL A 174 -22.02 6.15 13.19
N GLU A 175 -21.39 5.19 13.85
CA GLU A 175 -20.65 5.47 15.07
C GLU A 175 -19.36 6.18 14.66
N ASN A 176 -19.09 7.31 15.33
CA ASN A 176 -17.83 8.03 15.23
C ASN A 176 -16.66 7.05 15.48
N PHE A 177 -16.04 6.59 14.42
CA PHE A 177 -14.78 5.86 14.54
C PHE A 177 -13.68 6.86 14.85
N ASP A 178 -13.54 7.21 16.12
CA ASP A 178 -12.25 7.63 16.67
C ASP A 178 -11.31 6.45 16.48
N ILE A 179 -10.40 6.54 15.51
CA ILE A 179 -9.28 5.59 15.41
C ILE A 179 -8.43 5.88 16.64
N PRO A 180 -8.33 4.94 17.60
CA PRO A 180 -7.55 5.17 18.79
C PRO A 180 -6.11 5.54 18.38
N ASP A 181 -5.54 6.56 18.97
CA ASP A 181 -4.16 6.98 18.76
C ASP A 181 -3.15 5.82 18.85
N GLY A 182 -3.52 4.73 19.58
CA GLY A 182 -2.75 3.50 19.66
C GLY A 182 -2.56 2.73 18.35
N GLN A 183 -3.54 2.71 17.44
CA GLN A 183 -3.34 2.05 16.13
C GLN A 183 -2.52 2.91 15.18
N LEU A 184 -2.58 4.23 15.36
CA LEU A 184 -1.70 5.16 14.69
C LEU A 184 -0.26 5.04 15.22
N LEU A 185 -0.11 4.80 16.52
CA LEU A 185 1.17 4.52 17.18
C LEU A 185 1.72 3.14 16.79
N GLU A 186 0.88 2.16 16.46
CA GLU A 186 1.35 0.86 15.96
C GLU A 186 1.89 0.99 14.53
N ILE A 187 1.25 1.79 13.69
CA ILE A 187 1.77 2.14 12.35
C ILE A 187 2.99 3.06 12.46
N LEU A 188 3.01 4.00 13.41
CA LEU A 188 4.12 4.92 13.68
C LEU A 188 5.15 4.36 14.66
N GLY A 189 4.78 3.50 15.60
CA GLY A 189 5.67 2.88 16.59
C GLY A 189 6.62 1.87 15.95
N TYR A 190 6.26 1.29 14.80
CA TYR A 190 7.19 0.60 13.91
C TYR A 190 8.14 1.57 13.19
N LEU A 191 7.90 2.88 13.26
CA LEU A 191 8.70 3.92 12.64
C LEU A 191 9.85 4.45 13.52
N GLY A 192 10.19 3.78 14.62
CA GLY A 192 11.41 4.07 15.37
C GLY A 192 11.35 5.29 16.30
N PHE A 193 10.17 5.65 16.83
CA PHE A 193 10.03 6.72 17.83
C PHE A 193 10.36 6.28 19.28
N ASN A 194 11.06 5.17 19.47
CA ASN A 194 11.46 4.69 20.80
C ASN A 194 12.87 5.14 21.25
N GLU A 195 13.41 6.21 20.69
CA GLU A 195 14.69 6.78 21.19
C GLU A 195 14.62 8.27 21.44
N ILE A 196 13.64 8.74 22.24
CA ILE A 196 13.78 10.01 22.97
C ILE A 196 13.11 9.81 24.34
N ASN A 197 13.76 9.08 25.23
CA ASN A 197 13.67 9.23 26.69
C ASN A 197 14.54 8.18 27.42
N LYS A 198 15.84 8.21 27.22
CA LYS A 198 16.81 7.71 28.23
C LYS A 198 18.01 8.63 28.24
N SER A 199 17.80 9.80 28.81
CA SER A 199 18.86 10.65 29.36
C SER A 199 18.27 11.45 30.50
N LYS A 200 18.20 10.85 31.65
CA LYS A 200 18.45 11.44 32.98
C LYS A 200 18.59 10.31 33.99
#